data_142c62d33267983210b1a5fd83dade44
#
_entry.id   142c62d33267983210b1a5fd83dade44
#
_cell.length_a   1.000
_cell.length_b   1.000
_cell.length_c   1.000
_cell.angle_alpha   90.00
_cell.angle_beta   90.00
_cell.angle_gamma   90.00
#
_symmetry.space_group_name_H-M   'P 1'
#
loop_
_entity.id
_entity.type
_entity.pdbx_description
1 polymer ?
#
loop_
_entity_poly.entity_id
_entity_poly.type
_entity_poly.pdbx_seq_one_letter_code
_entity_poly.pdbx_strand_id
1 'polypeptide(L)'
;MKPFARNFLAAALTVSVIAGCGDVTTPVPQKLVDVLLDFCSNDTPVWFAFQAEGAQWTQLSPDAEGTYSFQANNHTALVFVHQNGSDYHTEIILTTSTDLEKISGQACLEEGGTKQLNGTASGLTGSAQAFVTMNFSSVLLNALQTSFTLTQLANRPLDLVANRFTVAGTTQTADKIIIRRSVTQLTGTMPVLDFFGTEAVTPAVFTTNTSGFGASETTLLQNNFFSQLETSQTMYAITGIANGSIATVGVPAASLAADDYHDLFALAITADGTVRGAERFFHAPADQTLSLGAVLATPSVTTIGTTPYVRLRAQLARQSEYGSAVHVEYSQQHPNFTETSVSISGTAGYFGSGVWTVDVPNFTGVAGWQNAWGLISGGGTINWTVSAHGGRPELIFGAKPLDGETVNFSSRSSSTSAIQAYRRDLPTVRRPRPFSRAR
;
A
#
# COMPACT_ATOMS: atom_id res chain seq x y z
N MET A 1 -3.26 -52.74 0.51
CA MET A 1 -2.60 -51.54 1.05
C MET A 1 -1.16 -51.91 1.38
N LYS A 2 -0.21 -51.45 0.56
CA LYS A 2 1.23 -51.66 0.78
C LYS A 2 1.89 -50.29 0.81
N PRO A 3 2.76 -49.98 1.78
CA PRO A 3 3.50 -48.72 1.80
C PRO A 3 4.72 -48.81 0.90
N PHE A 4 4.92 -47.77 0.06
CA PHE A 4 6.15 -47.63 -0.71
C PHE A 4 7.19 -46.92 0.15
N ALA A 5 8.28 -47.63 0.44
CA ALA A 5 9.50 -47.06 1.01
C ALA A 5 10.33 -46.50 -0.13
N ARG A 6 10.66 -45.20 -0.10
CA ARG A 6 11.64 -44.56 -0.97
C ARG A 6 12.98 -44.46 -0.23
N ASN A 7 13.94 -45.20 -0.75
CA ASN A 7 15.35 -45.14 -0.31
C ASN A 7 15.99 -43.85 -0.70
N PHE A 8 16.50 -43.06 0.27
CA PHE A 8 17.42 -41.97 0.03
C PHE A 8 18.84 -42.52 -0.05
N LEU A 9 19.48 -42.34 -1.19
CA LEU A 9 20.91 -42.63 -1.40
C LEU A 9 21.70 -41.41 -0.88
N ALA A 10 22.41 -41.54 0.24
CA ALA A 10 23.36 -40.58 0.75
C ALA A 10 24.68 -40.72 0.01
N ALA A 11 25.04 -39.74 -0.84
CA ALA A 11 26.35 -39.62 -1.40
C ALA A 11 27.25 -38.86 -0.42
N ALA A 12 28.18 -39.56 0.22
CA ALA A 12 29.24 -38.98 1.06
C ALA A 12 30.31 -38.39 0.15
N LEU A 13 30.45 -37.06 0.13
CA LEU A 13 31.57 -36.35 -0.51
C LEU A 13 32.68 -36.13 0.55
N THR A 14 33.80 -36.83 0.43
CA THR A 14 35.03 -36.59 1.22
C THR A 14 35.70 -35.34 0.70
N VAL A 15 35.76 -34.26 1.49
CA VAL A 15 36.51 -33.05 1.19
C VAL A 15 37.85 -33.13 1.91
N SER A 16 38.94 -33.16 1.14
CA SER A 16 40.33 -33.06 1.64
C SER A 16 40.61 -31.64 2.12
N VAL A 17 40.95 -31.45 3.37
CA VAL A 17 41.31 -30.17 3.96
C VAL A 17 42.73 -29.80 3.57
N ILE A 18 42.95 -28.77 2.78
CA ILE A 18 44.22 -28.08 2.63
C ILE A 18 44.19 -26.90 3.62
N ALA A 19 45.03 -26.97 4.66
CA ALA A 19 45.20 -25.91 5.63
C ALA A 19 45.93 -24.73 5.00
N GLY A 20 45.21 -23.69 4.61
CA GLY A 20 45.71 -22.35 4.30
C GLY A 20 45.11 -21.38 5.31
N CYS A 21 45.96 -20.76 6.16
CA CYS A 21 45.57 -19.67 7.05
C CYS A 21 45.16 -18.44 6.22
N GLY A 22 43.89 -18.26 6.05
CA GLY A 22 43.21 -17.04 5.61
C GLY A 22 41.81 -17.10 6.23
N ASP A 23 41.38 -16.02 6.84
CA ASP A 23 39.97 -15.90 7.34
C ASP A 23 39.01 -16.20 6.21
N VAL A 24 38.64 -17.46 6.07
CA VAL A 24 37.56 -17.89 5.21
C VAL A 24 36.28 -17.60 6.00
N THR A 25 35.70 -16.41 5.80
CA THR A 25 34.30 -16.20 6.12
C THR A 25 33.51 -17.22 5.31
N THR A 26 33.10 -18.31 5.97
CA THR A 26 32.17 -19.28 5.36
C THR A 26 30.97 -18.51 4.89
N PRO A 27 30.63 -18.55 3.58
CA PRO A 27 29.41 -17.89 3.11
C PRO A 27 28.24 -18.42 3.94
N VAL A 28 27.50 -17.54 4.56
CA VAL A 28 26.24 -17.92 5.23
C VAL A 28 25.42 -18.65 4.18
N PRO A 29 24.93 -19.88 4.44
CA PRO A 29 24.14 -20.61 3.46
C PRO A 29 22.98 -19.72 3.01
N GLN A 30 22.88 -19.44 1.72
CA GLN A 30 21.77 -18.68 1.18
C GLN A 30 20.49 -19.48 1.41
N LYS A 31 19.55 -18.89 2.14
CA LYS A 31 18.22 -19.47 2.30
C LYS A 31 17.48 -19.31 0.98
N LEU A 32 17.23 -20.43 0.28
CA LEU A 32 16.34 -20.45 -0.87
C LEU A 32 14.90 -20.62 -0.36
N VAL A 33 14.02 -19.81 -0.87
CA VAL A 33 12.57 -19.83 -0.57
C VAL A 33 11.84 -20.06 -1.87
N ASP A 34 10.99 -21.09 -1.88
CA ASP A 34 10.05 -21.30 -2.98
C ASP A 34 8.93 -20.27 -2.86
N VAL A 35 8.77 -19.45 -3.88
CA VAL A 35 7.74 -18.40 -3.95
C VAL A 35 6.72 -18.82 -4.97
N LEU A 36 5.46 -18.79 -4.56
CA LEU A 36 4.29 -18.98 -5.43
C LEU A 36 3.50 -17.67 -5.45
N LEU A 37 3.27 -17.14 -6.65
CA LEU A 37 2.52 -15.90 -6.85
C LEU A 37 1.30 -16.18 -7.74
N ASP A 38 0.13 -15.83 -7.21
CA ASP A 38 -1.12 -15.84 -7.95
C ASP A 38 -1.59 -14.39 -8.13
N PHE A 39 -2.01 -14.03 -9.32
CA PHE A 39 -2.61 -12.73 -9.61
C PHE A 39 -4.12 -12.86 -9.74
N CYS A 40 -4.84 -11.83 -9.31
CA CYS A 40 -6.26 -11.75 -9.57
C CYS A 40 -6.54 -11.66 -11.07
N SER A 41 -7.62 -12.25 -11.56
CA SER A 41 -7.92 -12.37 -12.99
C SER A 41 -7.91 -11.03 -13.75
N ASN A 42 -8.28 -9.94 -13.07
CA ASN A 42 -8.28 -8.58 -13.61
C ASN A 42 -6.95 -7.81 -13.39
N ASP A 43 -5.96 -8.45 -12.78
CA ASP A 43 -4.67 -7.84 -12.44
C ASP A 43 -3.47 -8.69 -12.90
N THR A 44 -3.73 -9.68 -13.76
CA THR A 44 -2.70 -10.53 -14.34
C THR A 44 -1.73 -9.69 -15.17
N PRO A 45 -0.42 -9.74 -14.88
CA PRO A 45 0.55 -8.99 -15.67
C PRO A 45 0.63 -9.53 -17.10
N VAL A 46 0.83 -8.65 -18.07
CA VAL A 46 1.08 -9.04 -19.48
C VAL A 46 2.49 -9.61 -19.65
N TRP A 47 3.37 -9.35 -18.69
CA TRP A 47 4.71 -9.90 -18.63
C TRP A 47 5.23 -9.89 -17.20
N PHE A 48 5.96 -10.96 -16.84
CA PHE A 48 6.60 -11.11 -15.55
C PHE A 48 8.00 -11.69 -15.70
N ALA A 49 8.97 -11.13 -14.98
CA ALA A 49 10.30 -11.69 -14.86
C ALA A 49 10.87 -11.53 -13.46
N PHE A 50 11.85 -12.35 -13.12
CA PHE A 50 12.56 -12.26 -11.86
C PHE A 50 14.07 -12.31 -12.08
N GLN A 51 14.82 -11.85 -11.08
CA GLN A 51 16.26 -11.94 -11.01
C GLN A 51 16.65 -12.35 -9.60
N ALA A 52 17.35 -13.48 -9.48
CA ALA A 52 18.04 -13.85 -8.26
C ALA A 52 19.41 -13.14 -8.20
N GLU A 53 19.98 -13.02 -7.00
CA GLU A 53 21.29 -12.38 -6.78
C GLU A 53 22.37 -12.98 -7.71
N GLY A 54 23.04 -12.10 -8.47
CA GLY A 54 24.10 -12.50 -9.41
C GLY A 54 23.63 -13.19 -10.69
N ALA A 55 22.31 -13.42 -10.86
CA ALA A 55 21.75 -14.05 -12.04
C ALA A 55 21.30 -13.01 -13.09
N GLN A 56 20.99 -13.49 -14.28
CA GLN A 56 20.33 -12.70 -15.31
C GLN A 56 18.81 -12.68 -15.07
N TRP A 57 18.12 -11.66 -15.59
CA TRP A 57 16.66 -11.63 -15.62
C TRP A 57 16.09 -12.82 -16.39
N THR A 58 15.13 -13.49 -15.81
CA THR A 58 14.47 -14.66 -16.38
C THR A 58 12.97 -14.41 -16.47
N GLN A 59 12.41 -14.47 -17.68
CA GLN A 59 10.96 -14.43 -17.86
C GLN A 59 10.32 -15.65 -17.22
N LEU A 60 9.21 -15.43 -16.54
CA LEU A 60 8.34 -16.47 -16.00
C LEU A 60 7.02 -16.54 -16.77
N SER A 61 6.53 -17.75 -16.92
CA SER A 61 5.16 -18.01 -17.39
C SER A 61 4.39 -18.68 -16.28
N PRO A 62 3.09 -18.41 -16.14
CA PRO A 62 2.26 -19.12 -15.17
C PRO A 62 2.07 -20.58 -15.57
N ASP A 63 1.76 -21.43 -14.61
CA ASP A 63 1.29 -22.78 -14.83
C ASP A 63 -0.16 -22.81 -15.36
N ALA A 64 -0.77 -24.00 -15.43
CA ALA A 64 -2.14 -24.18 -15.89
C ALA A 64 -3.19 -23.55 -14.98
N GLU A 65 -2.85 -23.38 -13.71
CA GLU A 65 -3.69 -22.74 -12.67
C GLU A 65 -3.50 -21.20 -12.64
N GLY A 66 -2.55 -20.65 -13.40
CA GLY A 66 -2.24 -19.22 -13.42
C GLY A 66 -1.18 -18.79 -12.37
N THR A 67 -0.57 -19.76 -11.69
CA THR A 67 0.42 -19.52 -10.62
C THR A 67 1.82 -19.40 -11.21
N TYR A 68 2.58 -18.40 -10.77
CA TYR A 68 3.99 -18.25 -11.07
C TYR A 68 4.83 -18.83 -9.92
N SER A 69 5.85 -19.62 -10.25
CA SER A 69 6.76 -20.20 -9.26
C SER A 69 8.21 -19.90 -9.56
N PHE A 70 8.98 -19.55 -8.53
CA PHE A 70 10.44 -19.31 -8.63
C PHE A 70 11.11 -19.48 -7.26
N GLN A 71 12.44 -19.57 -7.27
CA GLN A 71 13.22 -19.61 -6.03
C GLN A 71 13.86 -18.26 -5.75
N ALA A 72 13.50 -17.65 -4.61
CA ALA A 72 14.08 -16.43 -4.11
C ALA A 72 15.29 -16.70 -3.23
N ASN A 73 16.28 -15.82 -3.28
CA ASN A 73 17.45 -15.81 -2.42
C ASN A 73 17.59 -14.46 -1.67
N ASN A 74 18.76 -14.20 -1.07
CA ASN A 74 18.98 -13.01 -0.24
C ASN A 74 18.68 -11.68 -0.96
N HIS A 75 18.98 -11.58 -2.27
CA HIS A 75 18.61 -10.42 -3.09
C HIS A 75 17.82 -10.90 -4.30
N THR A 76 16.56 -10.59 -4.31
CA THR A 76 15.61 -10.98 -5.37
C THR A 76 14.95 -9.73 -5.90
N ALA A 77 14.94 -9.61 -7.22
CA ALA A 77 14.19 -8.57 -7.91
C ALA A 77 13.08 -9.20 -8.74
N LEU A 78 11.89 -8.61 -8.67
CA LEU A 78 10.71 -8.99 -9.43
C LEU A 78 10.31 -7.84 -10.33
N VAL A 79 9.78 -8.12 -11.50
CA VAL A 79 9.23 -7.10 -12.39
C VAL A 79 7.94 -7.60 -13.02
N PHE A 80 6.91 -6.78 -12.95
CA PHE A 80 5.60 -7.01 -13.54
C PHE A 80 5.28 -5.89 -14.52
N VAL A 81 4.66 -6.20 -15.63
CA VAL A 81 4.10 -5.21 -16.54
C VAL A 81 2.59 -5.38 -16.57
N HIS A 82 1.88 -4.35 -16.18
CA HIS A 82 0.43 -4.27 -16.28
C HIS A 82 0.05 -3.36 -17.44
N GLN A 83 -1.03 -3.71 -18.13
CA GLN A 83 -1.60 -2.92 -19.19
C GLN A 83 -3.04 -2.54 -18.85
N ASN A 84 -3.35 -1.25 -18.93
CA ASN A 84 -4.70 -0.74 -18.79
C ASN A 84 -5.07 0.08 -20.02
N GLY A 85 -5.79 -0.54 -20.95
CA GLY A 85 -6.03 0.06 -22.26
C GLY A 85 -4.74 0.26 -23.04
N SER A 86 -4.36 1.50 -23.28
CA SER A 86 -3.11 1.90 -23.95
C SER A 86 -1.98 2.28 -22.98
N ASP A 87 -2.24 2.29 -21.70
CA ASP A 87 -1.27 2.68 -20.68
C ASP A 87 -0.51 1.46 -20.17
N TYR A 88 0.78 1.67 -19.86
CA TYR A 88 1.64 0.63 -19.31
C TYR A 88 2.18 1.05 -17.96
N HIS A 89 2.11 0.12 -17.03
CA HIS A 89 2.73 0.26 -15.71
C HIS A 89 3.71 -0.89 -15.48
N THR A 90 5.00 -0.54 -15.34
CA THR A 90 6.05 -1.49 -14.99
C THR A 90 6.36 -1.35 -13.50
N GLU A 91 6.05 -2.38 -12.73
CA GLU A 91 6.32 -2.45 -11.29
C GLU A 91 7.54 -3.33 -11.03
N ILE A 92 8.48 -2.82 -10.24
CA ILE A 92 9.72 -3.52 -9.88
C ILE A 92 9.78 -3.61 -8.36
N ILE A 93 10.08 -4.80 -7.84
CA ILE A 93 10.23 -5.06 -6.41
C ILE A 93 11.63 -5.58 -6.15
N LEU A 94 12.36 -4.88 -5.28
CA LEU A 94 13.71 -5.20 -4.84
C LEU A 94 13.65 -5.65 -3.38
N THR A 95 13.86 -6.93 -3.11
CA THR A 95 13.55 -7.49 -1.80
C THR A 95 14.49 -8.66 -1.44
N THR A 96 14.34 -9.19 -0.23
CA THR A 96 15.03 -10.40 0.21
C THR A 96 14.07 -11.56 0.34
N SER A 97 14.58 -12.80 0.35
CA SER A 97 13.75 -13.99 0.64
C SER A 97 13.03 -13.86 1.98
N THR A 98 13.69 -13.27 2.98
CA THR A 98 13.09 -13.05 4.32
C THR A 98 11.93 -12.06 4.29
N ASP A 99 12.02 -11.00 3.49
CA ASP A 99 10.94 -10.03 3.36
C ASP A 99 9.79 -10.61 2.54
N LEU A 100 10.09 -11.39 1.46
CA LEU A 100 9.08 -12.07 0.65
C LEU A 100 8.23 -13.06 1.45
N GLU A 101 8.82 -13.81 2.40
CA GLU A 101 8.08 -14.73 3.28
C GLU A 101 6.99 -14.01 4.10
N LYS A 102 7.16 -12.72 4.36
CA LYS A 102 6.25 -11.91 5.17
C LYS A 102 5.25 -11.10 4.33
N ILE A 103 5.47 -11.02 3.02
CA ILE A 103 4.52 -10.39 2.10
C ILE A 103 3.33 -11.31 1.97
N SER A 104 2.21 -10.93 2.59
CA SER A 104 0.94 -11.65 2.46
C SER A 104 0.12 -11.03 1.34
N GLY A 105 -0.25 -11.83 0.36
CA GLY A 105 -1.21 -11.39 -0.65
C GLY A 105 -2.60 -11.12 -0.07
N GLN A 106 -3.29 -10.14 -0.61
CA GLN A 106 -4.70 -9.92 -0.36
C GLN A 106 -5.50 -10.96 -1.16
N ALA A 107 -6.53 -11.55 -0.55
CA ALA A 107 -7.40 -12.46 -1.29
C ALA A 107 -8.03 -11.73 -2.48
N CYS A 108 -8.00 -12.34 -3.65
CA CYS A 108 -8.70 -11.81 -4.82
C CYS A 108 -10.17 -11.61 -4.49
N LEU A 109 -10.71 -10.47 -4.88
CA LEU A 109 -12.15 -10.30 -4.91
C LEU A 109 -12.67 -11.23 -6.02
N GLU A 110 -13.43 -12.25 -5.66
CA GLU A 110 -14.07 -13.10 -6.66
C GLU A 110 -14.96 -12.23 -7.54
N GLU A 111 -14.71 -12.24 -8.84
CA GLU A 111 -15.49 -11.50 -9.81
C GLU A 111 -16.90 -12.12 -9.93
N GLY A 112 -17.86 -11.49 -9.29
CA GLY A 112 -19.26 -11.92 -9.30
C GLY A 112 -20.18 -11.05 -10.14
N GLY A 113 -19.62 -10.22 -11.01
CA GLY A 113 -20.38 -9.16 -11.70
C GLY A 113 -20.79 -8.03 -10.75
N THR A 114 -21.21 -6.92 -11.32
CA THR A 114 -21.63 -5.73 -10.56
C THR A 114 -22.93 -5.99 -9.82
N LYS A 115 -22.91 -5.81 -8.49
CA LYS A 115 -24.07 -5.91 -7.61
C LYS A 115 -24.44 -4.54 -7.07
N GLN A 116 -25.73 -4.24 -6.95
CA GLN A 116 -26.21 -2.98 -6.40
C GLN A 116 -27.06 -3.23 -5.15
N LEU A 117 -26.60 -2.65 -4.04
CA LEU A 117 -27.30 -2.63 -2.77
C LEU A 117 -27.89 -1.24 -2.54
N ASN A 118 -29.20 -1.16 -2.46
CA ASN A 118 -29.91 0.08 -2.22
C ASN A 118 -30.28 0.23 -0.75
N GLY A 119 -30.36 1.45 -0.26
CA GLY A 119 -30.79 1.71 1.10
C GLY A 119 -31.18 3.16 1.33
N THR A 120 -31.64 3.41 2.54
CA THR A 120 -31.96 4.76 3.02
C THR A 120 -31.37 4.96 4.40
N ALA A 121 -31.09 6.21 4.73
CA ALA A 121 -30.66 6.62 6.06
C ALA A 121 -31.69 7.58 6.68
N SER A 122 -31.87 7.53 8.00
CA SER A 122 -32.66 8.47 8.78
C SER A 122 -31.79 9.11 9.87
N GLY A 123 -32.29 10.21 10.46
CA GLY A 123 -31.57 10.94 11.49
C GLY A 123 -30.54 11.94 10.95
N LEU A 124 -30.60 12.29 9.66
CA LEU A 124 -29.81 13.37 9.06
C LEU A 124 -30.60 14.67 9.14
N THR A 125 -30.24 15.55 10.06
CA THR A 125 -30.92 16.84 10.29
C THR A 125 -29.93 18.00 10.25
N GLY A 126 -30.39 19.17 9.81
CA GLY A 126 -29.57 20.37 9.73
C GLY A 126 -28.38 20.19 8.76
N SER A 127 -27.17 20.43 9.25
CA SER A 127 -25.92 20.28 8.50
C SER A 127 -25.29 18.89 8.62
N ALA A 128 -25.94 17.94 9.31
CA ALA A 128 -25.43 16.59 9.44
C ALA A 128 -25.36 15.88 8.09
N GLN A 129 -24.25 15.23 7.86
CA GLN A 129 -23.99 14.41 6.68
C GLN A 129 -23.66 12.98 7.13
N ALA A 130 -23.73 12.02 6.21
CA ALA A 130 -23.25 10.67 6.50
C ALA A 130 -22.53 10.09 5.28
N PHE A 131 -21.44 9.39 5.54
CA PHE A 131 -20.89 8.45 4.58
C PHE A 131 -21.46 7.06 4.86
N VAL A 132 -21.84 6.37 3.81
CA VAL A 132 -22.19 4.95 3.85
C VAL A 132 -21.23 4.23 2.94
N THR A 133 -20.44 3.33 3.50
CA THR A 133 -19.34 2.65 2.80
C THR A 133 -19.46 1.15 2.97
N MET A 134 -19.24 0.41 1.91
CA MET A 134 -19.07 -1.03 1.91
C MET A 134 -17.94 -1.37 0.93
N ASN A 135 -16.83 -1.93 1.43
CA ASN A 135 -15.61 -2.15 0.66
C ASN A 135 -15.15 -0.82 -0.01
N PHE A 136 -15.05 -0.77 -1.33
CA PHE A 136 -14.59 0.40 -2.09
C PHE A 136 -15.70 1.34 -2.55
N SER A 137 -16.97 0.98 -2.30
CA SER A 137 -18.12 1.81 -2.68
C SER A 137 -18.54 2.68 -1.51
N SER A 138 -18.56 3.99 -1.73
CA SER A 138 -18.95 4.98 -0.72
C SER A 138 -19.91 6.01 -1.29
N VAL A 139 -20.90 6.39 -0.51
CA VAL A 139 -21.87 7.43 -0.87
C VAL A 139 -22.00 8.44 0.27
N LEU A 140 -21.97 9.72 -0.08
CA LEU A 140 -22.22 10.83 0.83
C LEU A 140 -23.72 11.16 0.84
N LEU A 141 -24.32 11.20 2.02
CA LEU A 141 -25.71 11.54 2.26
C LEU A 141 -25.83 12.84 3.06
N ASN A 142 -27.00 13.47 2.94
CA ASN A 142 -27.39 14.65 3.71
C ASN A 142 -28.93 14.65 3.93
N ALA A 143 -29.44 15.68 4.60
CA ALA A 143 -30.87 15.78 4.90
C ALA A 143 -31.80 15.82 3.64
N LEU A 144 -31.25 16.20 2.47
CA LEU A 144 -32.01 16.25 1.21
C LEU A 144 -31.86 14.98 0.38
N GLN A 145 -30.77 14.26 0.57
CA GLN A 145 -30.46 13.02 -0.14
C GLN A 145 -30.19 11.93 0.88
N THR A 146 -31.20 11.19 1.27
CA THR A 146 -31.11 10.11 2.26
C THR A 146 -31.05 8.71 1.66
N SER A 147 -31.28 8.58 0.35
CA SER A 147 -31.17 7.29 -0.36
C SER A 147 -29.78 7.10 -0.97
N PHE A 148 -29.31 5.86 -0.98
CA PHE A 148 -28.02 5.49 -1.53
C PHE A 148 -28.08 4.20 -2.35
N THR A 149 -27.12 4.05 -3.25
CA THR A 149 -26.81 2.81 -3.97
C THR A 149 -25.34 2.55 -3.83
N LEU A 150 -24.96 1.39 -3.30
CA LEU A 150 -23.59 0.89 -3.24
C LEU A 150 -23.38 -0.14 -4.34
N THR A 151 -22.31 0.03 -5.09
CA THR A 151 -21.94 -0.90 -6.16
C THR A 151 -20.83 -1.82 -5.66
N GLN A 152 -21.05 -3.13 -5.73
CA GLN A 152 -20.15 -4.15 -5.22
C GLN A 152 -19.73 -5.14 -6.32
N LEU A 153 -18.48 -5.56 -6.28
CA LEU A 153 -17.94 -6.59 -7.16
C LEU A 153 -17.74 -7.94 -6.45
N ALA A 154 -17.78 -7.95 -5.10
CA ALA A 154 -17.49 -9.14 -4.30
C ALA A 154 -18.67 -10.13 -4.24
N ASN A 155 -18.34 -11.42 -4.23
CA ASN A 155 -19.27 -12.53 -3.99
C ASN A 155 -19.25 -13.03 -2.55
N ARG A 156 -18.56 -12.34 -1.64
CA ARG A 156 -18.40 -12.71 -0.23
C ARG A 156 -19.13 -11.73 0.69
N PRO A 157 -19.40 -12.11 1.95
CA PRO A 157 -19.89 -11.17 2.94
C PRO A 157 -18.95 -9.97 3.09
N LEU A 158 -19.54 -8.78 3.25
CA LEU A 158 -18.81 -7.53 3.47
C LEU A 158 -19.34 -6.83 4.72
N ASP A 159 -18.51 -6.02 5.37
CA ASP A 159 -19.00 -5.10 6.39
C ASP A 159 -19.50 -3.82 5.74
N LEU A 160 -20.62 -3.31 6.26
CA LEU A 160 -21.10 -1.97 5.94
C LEU A 160 -20.80 -1.08 7.14
N VAL A 161 -20.14 0.05 6.88
CA VAL A 161 -19.88 1.08 7.88
C VAL A 161 -20.54 2.37 7.43
N ALA A 162 -21.38 2.94 8.30
CA ALA A 162 -21.96 4.26 8.08
C ALA A 162 -21.61 5.15 9.26
N ASN A 163 -21.09 6.36 8.98
CA ASN A 163 -20.85 7.36 10.01
C ASN A 163 -21.64 8.63 9.68
N ARG A 164 -22.38 9.14 10.67
CA ARG A 164 -22.91 10.49 10.63
C ARG A 164 -21.87 11.44 11.20
N PHE A 165 -21.68 12.57 10.55
CA PHE A 165 -20.67 13.55 10.92
C PHE A 165 -21.17 14.98 10.71
N THR A 166 -20.51 15.92 11.37
CA THR A 166 -20.65 17.35 11.15
C THR A 166 -19.30 17.94 10.73
N VAL A 167 -19.38 19.03 9.96
CA VAL A 167 -18.19 19.81 9.57
C VAL A 167 -18.27 21.16 10.26
N ALA A 168 -17.25 21.49 11.06
CA ALA A 168 -17.11 22.77 11.74
C ALA A 168 -15.76 23.39 11.35
N GLY A 169 -15.81 24.43 10.51
CA GLY A 169 -14.58 25.00 9.95
C GLY A 169 -13.78 23.99 9.13
N THR A 170 -12.58 23.64 9.59
CA THR A 170 -11.69 22.66 8.96
C THR A 170 -11.77 21.27 9.58
N THR A 171 -12.71 21.05 10.51
CA THR A 171 -12.81 19.80 11.26
C THR A 171 -14.06 19.03 10.85
N GLN A 172 -13.86 17.76 10.48
CA GLN A 172 -14.91 16.76 10.31
C GLN A 172 -14.87 15.81 11.51
N THR A 173 -16.00 15.62 12.18
CA THR A 173 -16.08 14.75 13.36
C THR A 173 -17.32 13.85 13.26
N ALA A 174 -17.13 12.54 13.32
CA ALA A 174 -18.22 11.60 13.43
C ALA A 174 -18.88 11.72 14.82
N ASP A 175 -20.21 11.71 14.84
CA ASP A 175 -21.02 11.76 16.07
C ASP A 175 -21.90 10.51 16.27
N LYS A 176 -22.12 9.73 15.20
CA LYS A 176 -22.80 8.44 15.22
C LYS A 176 -22.18 7.48 14.21
N ILE A 177 -22.11 6.20 14.58
CA ILE A 177 -21.57 5.13 13.74
C ILE A 177 -22.54 3.94 13.76
N ILE A 178 -22.78 3.37 12.58
CA ILE A 178 -23.49 2.10 12.40
C ILE A 178 -22.54 1.14 11.72
N ILE A 179 -22.39 -0.07 12.26
CA ILE A 179 -21.58 -1.13 11.67
C ILE A 179 -22.46 -2.36 11.51
N ARG A 180 -22.75 -2.75 10.28
CA ARG A 180 -23.41 -4.01 9.97
C ARG A 180 -22.41 -5.01 9.49
N ARG A 181 -22.22 -6.05 10.26
CA ARG A 181 -21.20 -7.06 10.04
C ARG A 181 -21.62 -8.13 9.07
N SER A 182 -20.70 -8.61 8.26
CA SER A 182 -20.87 -9.79 7.40
C SER A 182 -22.17 -9.74 6.58
N VAL A 183 -22.44 -8.58 5.95
CA VAL A 183 -23.62 -8.40 5.11
C VAL A 183 -23.52 -9.35 3.92
N THR A 184 -24.42 -10.35 3.87
CA THR A 184 -24.50 -11.31 2.77
C THR A 184 -25.42 -10.88 1.65
N GLN A 185 -26.40 -10.00 1.96
CA GLN A 185 -27.28 -9.41 0.97
C GLN A 185 -26.54 -8.27 0.24
N LEU A 186 -25.99 -8.57 -0.93
CA LEU A 186 -25.25 -7.59 -1.74
C LEU A 186 -26.09 -6.98 -2.87
N THR A 187 -27.38 -7.33 -2.95
CA THR A 187 -28.34 -6.84 -3.94
C THR A 187 -29.69 -6.51 -3.29
N GLY A 188 -30.46 -5.63 -3.94
CA GLY A 188 -31.81 -5.25 -3.48
C GLY A 188 -31.80 -4.13 -2.45
N THR A 189 -32.76 -4.11 -1.54
CA THR A 189 -32.94 -3.03 -0.56
C THR A 189 -32.67 -3.52 0.85
N MET A 190 -31.79 -2.83 1.55
CA MET A 190 -31.44 -3.12 2.95
C MET A 190 -32.35 -2.34 3.93
N PRO A 191 -32.46 -2.79 5.19
CA PRO A 191 -33.13 -2.03 6.24
C PRO A 191 -32.52 -0.63 6.41
N VAL A 192 -33.39 0.33 6.81
CA VAL A 192 -32.94 1.73 7.04
C VAL A 192 -31.78 1.81 8.01
N LEU A 193 -30.81 2.66 7.70
CA LEU A 193 -29.71 3.06 8.61
C LEU A 193 -30.25 4.20 9.50
N ASP A 194 -30.69 3.88 10.71
CA ASP A 194 -31.27 4.89 11.61
C ASP A 194 -30.21 5.41 12.60
N PHE A 195 -29.71 6.61 12.36
CA PHE A 195 -28.72 7.25 13.23
C PHE A 195 -29.26 7.69 14.60
N PHE A 196 -30.57 7.62 14.81
CA PHE A 196 -31.20 7.79 16.13
C PHE A 196 -31.63 6.46 16.77
N GLY A 197 -31.52 5.37 16.01
CA GLY A 197 -31.86 4.03 16.45
C GLY A 197 -30.79 3.43 17.40
N THR A 198 -31.11 2.25 17.92
CA THR A 198 -30.27 1.55 18.91
C THR A 198 -29.00 0.95 18.31
N GLU A 199 -28.93 0.74 16.99
CA GLU A 199 -27.73 0.26 16.31
C GLU A 199 -26.65 1.36 16.13
N ALA A 200 -27.05 2.64 16.23
CA ALA A 200 -26.14 3.77 16.08
C ALA A 200 -25.41 4.06 17.39
N VAL A 201 -24.14 3.76 17.43
CA VAL A 201 -23.28 4.01 18.59
C VAL A 201 -22.64 5.39 18.53
N THR A 202 -22.38 5.96 19.70
CA THR A 202 -21.59 7.20 19.82
C THR A 202 -20.11 6.87 19.77
N PRO A 203 -19.31 7.58 18.95
CA PRO A 203 -17.86 7.38 18.90
C PRO A 203 -17.20 7.56 20.27
N ALA A 204 -16.13 6.81 20.52
CA ALA A 204 -15.27 7.02 21.67
C ALA A 204 -14.33 8.21 21.39
N VAL A 205 -14.18 9.10 22.35
CA VAL A 205 -13.24 10.23 22.31
C VAL A 205 -11.93 9.81 22.97
N PHE A 206 -10.81 10.15 22.36
CA PHE A 206 -9.47 9.96 22.91
C PHE A 206 -8.57 11.15 22.50
N THR A 207 -7.41 11.29 23.16
CA THR A 207 -6.47 12.38 22.89
C THR A 207 -5.39 11.93 21.92
N THR A 208 -5.16 12.71 20.87
CA THR A 208 -3.99 12.58 20.00
C THR A 208 -3.00 13.68 20.29
N ASN A 209 -1.79 13.31 20.75
CA ASN A 209 -0.68 14.23 20.95
C ASN A 209 0.19 14.25 19.69
N THR A 210 0.26 15.38 19.03
CA THR A 210 1.01 15.56 17.78
C THR A 210 2.28 16.36 18.00
N SER A 211 3.35 16.02 17.29
CA SER A 211 4.63 16.74 17.32
C SER A 211 5.36 16.65 15.98
N GLY A 212 6.34 17.53 15.80
CA GLY A 212 7.18 17.54 14.60
C GLY A 212 6.63 18.38 13.45
N PHE A 213 5.48 19.05 13.56
CA PHE A 213 4.98 19.98 12.55
C PHE A 213 5.77 21.29 12.53
N GLY A 214 6.11 21.77 11.34
CA GLY A 214 6.71 23.09 11.11
C GLY A 214 5.65 24.20 10.99
N ALA A 215 6.02 25.42 11.37
CA ALA A 215 5.08 26.56 11.44
C ALA A 215 4.46 26.97 10.10
N SER A 216 5.11 26.67 8.96
CA SER A 216 4.67 27.04 7.60
C SER A 216 4.12 25.87 6.78
N GLU A 217 3.93 24.73 7.39
CA GLU A 217 3.45 23.55 6.69
C GLU A 217 1.92 23.53 6.58
N THR A 218 1.41 23.01 5.47
CA THR A 218 0.01 22.61 5.39
C THR A 218 -0.13 21.25 6.05
N THR A 219 -0.99 21.14 7.05
CA THR A 219 -1.09 19.96 7.90
C THR A 219 -2.47 19.33 7.87
N LEU A 220 -2.53 18.01 8.07
CA LEU A 220 -3.73 17.20 8.19
C LEU A 220 -3.54 16.18 9.32
N LEU A 221 -4.57 15.96 10.11
CA LEU A 221 -4.72 14.77 10.97
C LEU A 221 -6.03 14.10 10.61
N GLN A 222 -5.98 12.79 10.46
CA GLN A 222 -7.14 11.97 10.12
C GLN A 222 -7.10 10.68 10.93
N ASN A 223 -8.25 10.22 11.39
CA ASN A 223 -8.42 8.89 11.97
C ASN A 223 -9.42 8.12 11.10
N ASN A 224 -8.96 7.02 10.52
CA ASN A 224 -9.76 6.09 9.74
C ASN A 224 -10.01 4.82 10.54
N PHE A 225 -11.16 4.26 10.38
CA PHE A 225 -11.51 2.93 10.86
C PHE A 225 -11.48 1.94 9.70
N PHE A 226 -10.90 0.77 9.92
CA PHE A 226 -10.88 -0.35 8.99
C PHE A 226 -11.53 -1.57 9.63
N SER A 227 -12.59 -2.07 9.02
CA SER A 227 -13.25 -3.27 9.48
C SER A 227 -12.49 -4.53 9.03
N GLN A 228 -12.72 -5.64 9.73
CA GLN A 228 -12.13 -6.94 9.39
C GLN A 228 -12.43 -7.42 7.97
N LEU A 229 -13.53 -6.95 7.35
CA LEU A 229 -13.91 -7.26 5.97
C LEU A 229 -13.66 -6.07 5.03
N GLU A 230 -12.55 -5.37 5.23
CA GLU A 230 -11.93 -4.40 4.31
C GLU A 230 -12.79 -3.15 4.01
N THR A 231 -13.74 -2.80 4.84
CA THR A 231 -14.44 -1.52 4.71
C THR A 231 -13.71 -0.46 5.53
N SER A 232 -13.35 0.64 4.89
CA SER A 232 -12.69 1.76 5.56
C SER A 232 -13.61 2.97 5.65
N GLN A 233 -13.51 3.72 6.77
CA GLN A 233 -14.30 4.91 7.00
C GLN A 233 -13.55 5.95 7.82
N THR A 234 -13.54 7.21 7.35
CA THR A 234 -12.97 8.33 8.11
C THR A 234 -13.89 8.69 9.28
N MET A 235 -13.35 8.61 10.50
CA MET A 235 -14.03 8.97 11.74
C MET A 235 -13.80 10.42 12.13
N TYR A 236 -12.61 10.93 11.85
CA TYR A 236 -12.18 12.27 12.21
C TYR A 236 -11.19 12.81 11.16
N ALA A 237 -11.31 14.07 10.81
CA ALA A 237 -10.33 14.75 9.97
C ALA A 237 -10.29 16.25 10.34
N ILE A 238 -9.07 16.81 10.38
CA ILE A 238 -8.84 18.24 10.60
C ILE A 238 -7.62 18.70 9.80
N THR A 239 -7.70 19.88 9.21
CA THR A 239 -6.57 20.54 8.54
C THR A 239 -6.11 21.77 9.31
N GLY A 240 -4.85 22.18 9.11
CA GLY A 240 -4.27 23.35 9.77
C GLY A 240 -3.92 23.08 11.24
N ILE A 241 -3.53 21.84 11.57
CA ILE A 241 -3.13 21.49 12.93
C ILE A 241 -1.72 21.97 13.26
N ALA A 242 -1.46 22.17 14.54
CA ALA A 242 -0.15 22.45 15.12
C ALA A 242 0.26 21.32 16.07
N ASN A 243 1.48 21.39 16.60
CA ASN A 243 1.93 20.54 17.68
C ASN A 243 1.05 20.72 18.93
N GLY A 244 0.67 19.64 19.59
CA GLY A 244 -0.16 19.67 20.79
C GLY A 244 -1.16 18.54 20.88
N SER A 245 -2.14 18.70 21.76
CA SER A 245 -3.17 17.70 22.05
C SER A 245 -4.46 18.03 21.30
N ILE A 246 -5.03 17.03 20.63
CA ILE A 246 -6.24 17.14 19.81
C ILE A 246 -7.22 16.05 20.26
N ALA A 247 -8.46 16.43 20.55
CA ALA A 247 -9.52 15.45 20.77
C ALA A 247 -9.89 14.78 19.43
N THR A 248 -9.78 13.47 19.39
CA THR A 248 -10.02 12.63 18.21
C THR A 248 -11.10 11.62 18.54
N VAL A 249 -11.80 11.09 17.55
CA VAL A 249 -12.86 10.09 17.75
C VAL A 249 -12.59 8.81 16.95
N GLY A 250 -13.04 7.67 17.50
CA GLY A 250 -12.93 6.36 16.89
C GLY A 250 -14.10 5.45 17.25
N VAL A 251 -14.16 4.27 16.68
CA VAL A 251 -15.17 3.25 16.97
C VAL A 251 -14.99 2.76 18.42
N PRO A 252 -16.05 2.75 19.26
CA PRO A 252 -15.93 2.27 20.64
C PRO A 252 -15.46 0.81 20.71
N ALA A 253 -14.63 0.49 21.71
CA ALA A 253 -14.05 -0.84 21.87
C ALA A 253 -15.10 -1.97 21.90
N ALA A 254 -16.28 -1.74 22.48
CA ALA A 254 -17.39 -2.70 22.51
C ALA A 254 -18.01 -3.00 21.14
N SER A 255 -17.73 -2.19 20.12
CA SER A 255 -18.24 -2.36 18.74
C SER A 255 -17.19 -2.92 17.78
N LEU A 256 -15.97 -3.16 18.26
CA LEU A 256 -14.87 -3.68 17.45
C LEU A 256 -14.90 -5.21 17.35
N ALA A 257 -14.65 -5.72 16.15
CA ALA A 257 -14.30 -7.12 15.93
C ALA A 257 -12.78 -7.33 16.08
N ALA A 258 -12.32 -8.56 16.26
CA ALA A 258 -10.93 -8.86 16.59
C ALA A 258 -9.89 -8.32 15.59
N ASP A 259 -10.26 -8.27 14.32
CA ASP A 259 -9.37 -7.84 13.22
C ASP A 259 -9.61 -6.41 12.75
N ASP A 260 -10.49 -5.67 13.42
CA ASP A 260 -10.68 -4.24 13.17
C ASP A 260 -9.47 -3.44 13.65
N TYR A 261 -9.21 -2.31 13.01
CA TYR A 261 -8.20 -1.38 13.48
C TYR A 261 -8.50 0.05 13.07
N HIS A 262 -7.87 0.99 13.77
CA HIS A 262 -7.81 2.39 13.40
C HIS A 262 -6.46 2.70 12.79
N ASP A 263 -6.45 3.63 11.83
CA ASP A 263 -5.28 4.23 11.22
C ASP A 263 -5.32 5.73 11.49
N LEU A 264 -4.54 6.16 12.46
CA LEU A 264 -4.35 7.56 12.78
C LEU A 264 -3.20 8.10 11.95
N PHE A 265 -3.52 8.94 11.01
CA PHE A 265 -2.63 9.48 9.99
C PHE A 265 -2.40 10.97 10.18
N ALA A 266 -1.15 11.40 10.25
CA ALA A 266 -0.78 12.81 10.22
C ALA A 266 0.09 13.12 9.01
N LEU A 267 -0.16 14.24 8.38
CA LEU A 267 0.55 14.69 7.18
C LEU A 267 0.98 16.14 7.32
N ALA A 268 2.16 16.45 6.82
CA ALA A 268 2.64 17.81 6.62
C ALA A 268 3.20 17.98 5.21
N ILE A 269 2.89 19.12 4.59
CA ILE A 269 3.39 19.50 3.25
C ILE A 269 4.12 20.82 3.40
N THR A 270 5.40 20.82 3.07
CA THR A 270 6.25 22.00 3.08
C THR A 270 5.98 22.92 1.89
N ALA A 271 6.49 24.13 1.90
CA ALA A 271 6.31 25.09 0.82
C ALA A 271 6.95 24.64 -0.51
N ASP A 272 8.04 23.86 -0.46
CA ASP A 272 8.68 23.27 -1.64
C ASP A 272 7.97 21.98 -2.12
N GLY A 273 6.88 21.61 -1.45
CA GLY A 273 6.06 20.49 -1.81
C GLY A 273 6.54 19.13 -1.27
N THR A 274 7.54 19.09 -0.42
CA THR A 274 7.90 17.84 0.26
C THR A 274 6.77 17.43 1.17
N VAL A 275 6.37 16.16 1.06
CA VAL A 275 5.37 15.53 1.91
C VAL A 275 6.09 14.71 2.97
N ARG A 276 5.61 14.75 4.19
CA ARG A 276 6.01 13.85 5.28
C ARG A 276 4.83 13.50 6.15
N GLY A 277 4.83 12.33 6.71
CA GLY A 277 3.72 11.87 7.53
C GLY A 277 4.13 10.80 8.52
N ALA A 278 3.19 10.49 9.37
CA ALA A 278 3.25 9.38 10.30
C ALA A 278 1.87 8.72 10.39
N GLU A 279 1.87 7.40 10.45
CA GLU A 279 0.69 6.57 10.67
C GLU A 279 0.87 5.80 11.97
N ARG A 280 -0.21 5.68 12.73
CA ARG A 280 -0.29 4.87 13.95
C ARG A 280 -1.47 3.95 13.85
N PHE A 281 -1.21 2.65 13.88
CA PHE A 281 -2.24 1.64 13.83
C PHE A 281 -2.58 1.16 15.24
N PHE A 282 -3.86 1.08 15.58
CA PHE A 282 -4.30 0.60 16.88
C PHE A 282 -5.71 -0.01 16.79
N HIS A 283 -5.98 -0.98 17.68
CA HIS A 283 -7.26 -1.65 17.71
C HIS A 283 -8.31 -0.79 18.43
N ALA A 284 -8.18 -0.57 19.72
CA ALA A 284 -9.15 0.15 20.52
C ALA A 284 -8.75 1.61 20.73
N PRO A 285 -9.71 2.56 20.72
CA PRO A 285 -9.45 3.96 21.04
C PRO A 285 -8.81 4.12 22.41
N ALA A 286 -7.63 4.70 22.43
CA ALA A 286 -6.87 5.12 23.61
C ALA A 286 -6.02 6.33 23.21
N ASP A 287 -5.51 7.08 24.19
CA ASP A 287 -4.65 8.21 23.90
C ASP A 287 -3.44 7.80 23.06
N GLN A 288 -3.18 8.54 22.00
CA GLN A 288 -2.14 8.26 21.01
C GLN A 288 -1.11 9.39 20.98
N THR A 289 0.11 9.03 20.60
CA THR A 289 1.16 10.00 20.26
C THR A 289 1.61 9.75 18.82
N LEU A 290 1.68 10.82 18.04
CA LEU A 290 2.10 10.80 16.65
C LEU A 290 3.15 11.89 16.42
N SER A 291 4.36 11.48 16.03
CA SER A 291 5.48 12.37 15.79
C SER A 291 5.96 12.23 14.34
N LEU A 292 5.99 13.34 13.62
CA LEU A 292 6.51 13.36 12.26
C LEU A 292 8.05 13.34 12.27
N GLY A 293 8.63 12.52 11.40
CA GLY A 293 10.06 12.52 11.13
C GLY A 293 10.54 13.81 10.46
N ALA A 294 11.84 13.98 10.29
CA ALA A 294 12.43 15.09 9.55
C ALA A 294 12.01 15.07 8.07
N VAL A 295 12.19 16.19 7.39
CA VAL A 295 11.98 16.27 5.94
C VAL A 295 12.97 15.35 5.22
N LEU A 296 12.49 14.60 4.23
CA LEU A 296 13.33 13.73 3.43
C LEU A 296 14.46 14.53 2.76
N ALA A 297 15.69 14.06 2.88
CA ALA A 297 16.83 14.62 2.15
C ALA A 297 16.55 14.58 0.64
N THR A 298 16.97 15.62 -0.07
CA THR A 298 16.73 15.70 -1.52
C THR A 298 17.41 14.55 -2.25
N PRO A 299 16.65 13.66 -2.94
CA PRO A 299 17.23 12.59 -3.73
C PRO A 299 17.91 13.17 -4.97
N SER A 300 18.95 12.48 -5.46
CA SER A 300 19.52 12.74 -6.77
C SER A 300 18.87 11.82 -7.79
N VAL A 301 18.24 12.39 -8.82
CA VAL A 301 17.65 11.62 -9.93
C VAL A 301 18.41 11.94 -11.21
N THR A 302 19.00 10.93 -11.84
CA THR A 302 19.86 11.08 -13.03
C THR A 302 19.53 10.06 -14.11
N THR A 303 19.71 10.43 -15.37
CA THR A 303 19.58 9.51 -16.51
C THR A 303 20.84 8.66 -16.62
N ILE A 304 20.67 7.33 -16.65
CA ILE A 304 21.75 6.34 -16.81
C ILE A 304 21.73 5.63 -18.16
N GLY A 305 20.71 5.88 -18.98
CA GLY A 305 20.60 5.37 -20.34
C GLY A 305 19.38 5.93 -21.05
N THR A 306 19.45 6.05 -22.37
CA THR A 306 18.35 6.59 -23.19
C THR A 306 17.91 5.62 -24.30
N THR A 307 18.63 4.53 -24.49
CA THR A 307 18.40 3.53 -25.55
C THR A 307 18.43 2.13 -24.93
N PRO A 308 17.50 1.25 -25.29
CA PRO A 308 16.35 1.45 -26.19
C PRO A 308 15.17 2.18 -25.53
N TYR A 309 15.21 2.40 -24.21
CA TYR A 309 14.28 3.19 -23.41
C TYR A 309 15.04 4.00 -22.35
N VAL A 310 14.41 5.02 -21.79
CA VAL A 310 15.04 5.86 -20.77
C VAL A 310 15.15 5.09 -19.46
N ARG A 311 16.34 5.04 -18.90
CA ARG A 311 16.61 4.47 -17.59
C ARG A 311 17.12 5.56 -16.66
N LEU A 312 16.54 5.59 -15.48
CA LEU A 312 16.84 6.58 -14.45
C LEU A 312 17.42 5.89 -13.21
N ARG A 313 18.20 6.64 -12.48
CA ARG A 313 18.75 6.30 -11.18
C ARG A 313 18.29 7.32 -10.16
N ALA A 314 17.69 6.86 -9.08
CA ALA A 314 17.48 7.65 -7.87
C ALA A 314 18.49 7.25 -6.81
N GLN A 315 19.14 8.23 -6.16
CA GLN A 315 20.02 8.01 -5.02
C GLN A 315 19.47 8.77 -3.82
N LEU A 316 19.38 8.07 -2.70
CA LEU A 316 18.81 8.58 -1.46
C LEU A 316 19.70 8.22 -0.28
N ALA A 317 20.13 9.23 0.51
CA ALA A 317 20.78 8.99 1.79
C ALA A 317 19.74 8.39 2.76
N ARG A 318 20.07 7.26 3.38
CA ARG A 318 19.22 6.63 4.37
C ARG A 318 19.07 7.52 5.60
N GLN A 319 17.84 7.81 5.98
CA GLN A 319 17.48 8.48 7.24
C GLN A 319 16.89 7.44 8.20
N SER A 320 17.22 7.52 9.48
CA SER A 320 16.85 6.51 10.49
C SER A 320 15.35 6.33 10.62
N GLU A 321 14.60 7.41 10.54
CA GLU A 321 13.13 7.42 10.62
C GLU A 321 12.43 6.83 9.39
N TYR A 322 13.15 6.75 8.26
CA TYR A 322 12.64 6.23 6.96
C TYR A 322 13.48 5.06 6.46
N GLY A 323 14.14 4.36 7.37
CA GLY A 323 15.20 3.40 7.04
C GLY A 323 14.72 1.98 6.69
N SER A 324 13.44 1.75 6.39
CA SER A 324 12.90 0.40 6.15
C SER A 324 12.67 0.08 4.69
N ALA A 325 12.20 1.06 3.91
CA ALA A 325 11.90 0.85 2.51
C ALA A 325 11.92 2.16 1.72
N VAL A 326 12.06 2.04 0.40
CA VAL A 326 11.97 3.14 -0.56
C VAL A 326 11.01 2.75 -1.67
N HIS A 327 10.26 3.74 -2.14
CA HIS A 327 9.45 3.65 -3.35
C HIS A 327 9.82 4.79 -4.28
N VAL A 328 10.10 4.47 -5.54
CA VAL A 328 10.41 5.44 -6.60
C VAL A 328 9.43 5.24 -7.72
N GLU A 329 8.78 6.28 -8.15
CA GLU A 329 7.88 6.27 -9.29
C GLU A 329 8.37 7.26 -10.34
N TYR A 330 8.36 6.83 -11.58
CA TYR A 330 8.60 7.63 -12.77
C TYR A 330 7.37 7.55 -13.65
N SER A 331 6.81 8.69 -14.08
CA SER A 331 5.69 8.74 -15.01
C SER A 331 5.99 9.64 -16.20
N GLN A 332 5.51 9.24 -17.36
CA GLN A 332 5.67 9.95 -18.61
C GLN A 332 4.35 9.93 -19.39
N GLN A 333 3.80 11.12 -19.63
CA GLN A 333 2.63 11.26 -20.48
C GLN A 333 3.06 11.52 -21.92
N HIS A 334 2.54 10.73 -22.85
CA HIS A 334 2.83 10.85 -24.28
C HIS A 334 1.88 11.84 -24.96
N PRO A 335 2.27 12.38 -26.16
CA PRO A 335 1.44 13.33 -26.89
C PRO A 335 0.04 12.82 -27.26
N ASN A 336 -0.15 11.51 -27.35
CA ASN A 336 -1.45 10.86 -27.61
C ASN A 336 -2.28 10.60 -26.35
N PHE A 337 -1.92 11.18 -25.21
CA PHE A 337 -2.56 11.00 -23.89
C PHE A 337 -2.45 9.59 -23.32
N THR A 338 -1.56 8.75 -23.80
CA THR A 338 -1.20 7.50 -23.15
C THR A 338 -0.15 7.76 -22.07
N GLU A 339 -0.14 6.92 -21.03
CA GLU A 339 0.82 7.03 -19.94
C GLU A 339 1.71 5.79 -19.85
N THR A 340 2.99 6.00 -19.62
CA THR A 340 3.91 4.94 -19.22
C THR A 340 4.48 5.30 -17.87
N SER A 341 4.38 4.39 -16.92
CA SER A 341 4.95 4.56 -15.59
C SER A 341 5.83 3.37 -15.21
N VAL A 342 6.86 3.67 -14.42
CA VAL A 342 7.78 2.69 -13.84
C VAL A 342 7.86 2.96 -12.36
N SER A 343 7.43 2.02 -11.54
CA SER A 343 7.56 2.08 -10.10
C SER A 343 8.58 1.04 -9.60
N ILE A 344 9.36 1.43 -8.61
CA ILE A 344 10.38 0.57 -7.99
C ILE A 344 10.21 0.66 -6.48
N SER A 345 9.83 -0.44 -5.85
CA SER A 345 9.77 -0.57 -4.40
C SER A 345 10.93 -1.43 -3.92
N GLY A 346 11.61 -1.00 -2.85
CA GLY A 346 12.71 -1.79 -2.34
C GLY A 346 12.84 -1.73 -0.82
N THR A 347 13.25 -2.85 -0.22
CA THR A 347 13.45 -2.97 1.23
C THR A 347 14.87 -2.64 1.65
N ALA A 348 15.05 -2.23 2.91
CA ALA A 348 16.37 -2.01 3.50
C ALA A 348 17.22 -3.31 3.49
N GLY A 349 16.59 -4.47 3.57
CA GLY A 349 17.27 -5.76 3.44
C GLY A 349 17.99 -5.90 2.10
N TYR A 350 17.38 -5.41 1.03
CA TYR A 350 17.98 -5.42 -0.31
C TYR A 350 19.11 -4.41 -0.46
N PHE A 351 18.95 -3.18 0.02
CA PHE A 351 19.92 -2.09 -0.20
C PHE A 351 21.04 -2.03 0.85
N GLY A 352 20.84 -2.63 2.02
CA GLY A 352 21.77 -2.50 3.14
C GLY A 352 21.73 -1.13 3.84
N SER A 353 22.82 -0.77 4.53
CA SER A 353 22.87 0.38 5.45
C SER A 353 23.36 1.70 4.81
N GLY A 354 23.81 1.69 3.58
CA GLY A 354 24.44 2.84 2.90
C GLY A 354 23.45 3.78 2.22
N VAL A 355 23.97 4.51 1.24
CA VAL A 355 23.13 5.26 0.28
C VAL A 355 22.38 4.26 -0.58
N TRP A 356 21.07 4.41 -0.64
CA TRP A 356 20.25 3.57 -1.50
C TRP A 356 20.30 4.07 -2.94
N THR A 357 20.65 3.16 -3.84
CA THR A 357 20.69 3.41 -5.29
C THR A 357 19.62 2.57 -5.95
N VAL A 358 18.65 3.22 -6.53
CA VAL A 358 17.46 2.61 -7.16
C VAL A 358 17.54 2.87 -8.66
N ASP A 359 17.85 1.84 -9.42
CA ASP A 359 18.04 1.93 -10.87
C ASP A 359 16.84 1.32 -11.60
N VAL A 360 16.36 1.97 -12.66
CA VAL A 360 15.54 1.31 -13.66
C VAL A 360 16.41 0.28 -14.38
N PRO A 361 16.12 -1.04 -14.27
CA PRO A 361 16.97 -2.07 -14.84
C PRO A 361 17.03 -2.02 -16.36
N ASN A 362 18.02 -2.68 -16.94
CA ASN A 362 18.09 -2.93 -18.37
C ASN A 362 17.48 -4.31 -18.70
N PHE A 363 16.32 -4.31 -19.31
CA PHE A 363 15.62 -5.53 -19.74
C PHE A 363 15.92 -5.91 -21.20
N THR A 364 16.85 -5.21 -21.86
CA THR A 364 17.24 -5.53 -23.25
C THR A 364 17.75 -6.97 -23.33
N GLY A 365 17.14 -7.76 -24.22
CA GLY A 365 17.51 -9.17 -24.39
C GLY A 365 16.82 -10.14 -23.45
N VAL A 366 16.04 -9.66 -22.47
CA VAL A 366 15.17 -10.53 -21.68
C VAL A 366 14.00 -10.98 -22.55
N ALA A 367 13.72 -12.28 -22.57
CA ALA A 367 12.68 -12.85 -23.40
C ALA A 367 11.33 -12.17 -23.15
N GLY A 368 10.61 -11.84 -24.22
CA GLY A 368 9.27 -11.24 -24.15
C GLY A 368 9.20 -9.76 -23.77
N TRP A 369 10.30 -9.12 -23.34
CA TRP A 369 10.32 -7.70 -23.03
C TRP A 369 10.02 -6.83 -24.28
N GLN A 370 9.19 -5.81 -24.12
CA GLN A 370 8.90 -4.80 -25.14
C GLN A 370 9.36 -3.43 -24.65
N ASN A 371 10.15 -2.71 -25.48
CA ASN A 371 10.69 -1.41 -25.09
C ASN A 371 9.63 -0.33 -24.82
N ALA A 372 8.44 -0.51 -25.39
CA ALA A 372 7.28 0.37 -25.17
C ALA A 372 6.75 0.33 -23.71
N TRP A 373 7.14 -0.66 -22.93
CA TRP A 373 6.79 -0.77 -21.51
C TRP A 373 7.67 0.07 -20.60
N GLY A 374 8.80 0.56 -21.11
CA GLY A 374 9.68 1.50 -20.44
C GLY A 374 9.43 2.95 -20.85
N LEU A 375 10.06 3.88 -20.14
CA LEU A 375 10.01 5.31 -20.46
C LEU A 375 10.66 5.57 -21.80
N ILE A 376 10.01 6.34 -22.68
CA ILE A 376 10.43 6.50 -24.08
C ILE A 376 11.27 7.78 -24.26
N SER A 377 12.39 7.67 -24.95
CA SER A 377 13.19 8.84 -25.31
C SER A 377 12.42 9.77 -26.24
N GLY A 378 12.27 11.04 -25.87
CA GLY A 378 11.48 12.03 -26.63
C GLY A 378 9.96 11.92 -26.44
N GLY A 379 9.48 11.05 -25.54
CA GLY A 379 8.04 10.85 -25.26
C GLY A 379 7.38 11.96 -24.42
N GLY A 380 8.13 12.94 -23.94
CA GLY A 380 7.63 14.00 -23.05
C GLY A 380 8.43 14.12 -21.77
N THR A 381 8.00 15.01 -20.89
CA THR A 381 8.63 15.22 -19.57
C THR A 381 8.40 13.96 -18.71
N ILE A 382 9.47 13.50 -18.08
CA ILE A 382 9.39 12.45 -17.07
C ILE A 382 9.28 13.12 -15.70
N ASN A 383 8.17 12.84 -15.02
CA ASN A 383 7.99 13.20 -13.62
C ASN A 383 8.51 12.08 -12.74
N TRP A 384 8.98 12.43 -11.55
CA TRP A 384 9.40 11.44 -10.57
C TRP A 384 8.90 11.78 -9.17
N THR A 385 8.67 10.74 -8.39
CA THR A 385 8.42 10.80 -6.96
C THR A 385 9.33 9.78 -6.27
N VAL A 386 10.00 10.21 -5.20
CA VAL A 386 10.81 9.35 -4.33
C VAL A 386 10.23 9.42 -2.93
N SER A 387 9.83 8.28 -2.39
CA SER A 387 9.26 8.14 -1.05
C SER A 387 10.12 7.18 -0.23
N ALA A 388 10.33 7.50 1.03
CA ALA A 388 11.02 6.63 1.97
C ALA A 388 10.15 6.36 3.18
N HIS A 389 10.21 5.15 3.71
CA HIS A 389 9.32 4.62 4.73
C HIS A 389 10.09 4.03 5.91
N GLY A 390 9.59 4.28 7.12
CA GLY A 390 9.97 3.57 8.34
C GLY A 390 9.00 2.44 8.66
N GLY A 391 9.09 1.88 9.86
CA GLY A 391 8.25 0.77 10.29
C GLY A 391 8.69 -0.58 9.67
N ARG A 392 7.78 -1.53 9.57
CA ARG A 392 8.04 -2.82 8.93
C ARG A 392 8.03 -2.66 7.40
N PRO A 393 9.04 -3.18 6.67
CA PRO A 393 9.10 -3.04 5.23
C PRO A 393 7.91 -3.70 4.50
N GLU A 394 7.31 -4.74 5.08
CA GLU A 394 6.17 -5.45 4.50
C GLU A 394 4.91 -4.58 4.36
N LEU A 395 4.82 -3.50 5.14
CA LEU A 395 3.67 -2.59 5.07
C LEU A 395 3.56 -1.86 3.73
N ILE A 396 4.68 -1.57 3.07
CA ILE A 396 4.65 -0.98 1.72
C ILE A 396 4.09 -1.96 0.67
N PHE A 397 4.13 -3.25 0.96
CA PHE A 397 3.56 -4.31 0.14
C PHE A 397 2.17 -4.75 0.60
N GLY A 398 1.50 -3.96 1.44
CA GLY A 398 0.12 -4.19 1.86
C GLY A 398 -0.07 -5.18 3.00
N ALA A 399 0.99 -5.55 3.73
CA ALA A 399 0.84 -6.36 4.93
C ALA A 399 -0.12 -5.71 5.94
N LYS A 400 -0.91 -6.52 6.64
CA LYS A 400 -1.80 -6.02 7.70
C LYS A 400 -0.96 -5.39 8.81
N PRO A 401 -1.29 -4.16 9.26
CA PRO A 401 -0.59 -3.52 10.35
C PRO A 401 -0.82 -4.26 11.68
N LEU A 402 0.14 -4.16 12.60
CA LEU A 402 0.04 -4.68 13.95
C LEU A 402 -0.50 -3.59 14.89
N ASP A 403 -1.18 -4.02 15.96
CA ASP A 403 -1.63 -3.10 17.02
C ASP A 403 -0.45 -2.37 17.66
N GLY A 404 -0.55 -1.06 17.74
CA GLY A 404 0.51 -0.21 18.25
C GLY A 404 1.65 0.08 17.26
N GLU A 405 1.60 -0.38 16.03
CA GLU A 405 2.62 -0.11 15.01
C GLU A 405 2.61 1.35 14.56
N THR A 406 3.79 1.89 14.28
CA THR A 406 3.95 3.25 13.76
C THR A 406 4.82 3.23 12.51
N VAL A 407 4.41 3.96 11.49
CA VAL A 407 5.15 4.16 10.24
C VAL A 407 5.37 5.63 10.03
N ASN A 408 6.62 6.03 9.80
CA ASN A 408 6.94 7.35 9.25
C ASN A 408 7.19 7.23 7.76
N PHE A 409 6.79 8.22 7.00
CA PHE A 409 7.11 8.29 5.59
C PHE A 409 7.39 9.74 5.18
N SER A 410 8.18 9.89 4.13
CA SER A 410 8.37 11.19 3.49
C SER A 410 8.63 11.02 2.01
N SER A 411 8.14 11.96 1.19
CA SER A 411 8.30 11.93 -0.26
C SER A 411 8.67 13.28 -0.85
N ARG A 412 9.43 13.23 -1.94
CA ARG A 412 9.76 14.37 -2.81
C ARG A 412 9.42 14.04 -4.25
N SER A 413 8.98 15.06 -5.00
CA SER A 413 8.66 14.91 -6.42
C SER A 413 9.26 16.02 -7.25
N SER A 414 9.44 15.77 -8.55
CA SER A 414 9.99 16.71 -9.52
C SER A 414 9.06 17.89 -9.86
N SER A 415 7.77 17.75 -9.58
CA SER A 415 6.78 18.78 -9.87
C SER A 415 5.81 18.96 -8.71
N THR A 416 5.40 20.21 -8.48
CA THR A 416 4.35 20.54 -7.50
C THR A 416 2.98 20.03 -7.91
N SER A 417 2.78 19.67 -9.18
CA SER A 417 1.51 19.08 -9.68
C SER A 417 1.25 17.69 -9.12
N ALA A 418 2.29 16.87 -8.87
CA ALA A 418 2.17 15.57 -8.21
C ALA A 418 1.59 15.69 -6.80
N ILE A 419 1.84 16.81 -6.13
CA ILE A 419 1.35 17.13 -4.78
C ILE A 419 -0.14 17.48 -4.79
N GLN A 420 -0.63 18.11 -5.86
CA GLN A 420 -2.07 18.39 -5.99
C GLN A 420 -2.87 17.09 -6.24
N ALA A 421 -2.30 16.12 -6.94
CA ALA A 421 -2.88 14.78 -7.06
C ALA A 421 -2.94 14.09 -5.69
N TYR A 422 -1.84 14.10 -4.92
CA TYR A 422 -1.82 13.58 -3.55
C TYR A 422 -2.85 14.25 -2.62
N ARG A 423 -3.10 15.56 -2.78
CA ARG A 423 -4.15 16.30 -2.05
C ARG A 423 -5.56 15.90 -2.46
N ARG A 424 -5.80 15.51 -3.73
CA ARG A 424 -7.12 15.10 -4.24
C ARG A 424 -7.45 13.64 -3.92
N ASP A 425 -6.42 12.80 -3.83
CA ASP A 425 -6.55 11.35 -3.61
C ASP A 425 -6.36 10.95 -2.14
N LEU A 426 -6.18 11.93 -1.21
CA LEU A 426 -6.34 11.65 0.21
C LEU A 426 -7.84 11.37 0.49
N PRO A 427 -8.22 10.15 0.85
CA PRO A 427 -7.51 9.19 1.71
C PRO A 427 -7.41 7.77 1.19
N THR A 428 -7.32 7.54 -0.06
CA THR A 428 -6.92 6.23 -0.51
C THR A 428 -5.44 6.27 -0.88
N VAL A 429 -4.57 6.04 0.11
CA VAL A 429 -3.26 5.46 -0.21
C VAL A 429 -3.60 4.24 -1.07
N ARG A 430 -3.43 4.34 -2.39
CA ARG A 430 -3.39 3.15 -3.24
C ARG A 430 -2.18 2.38 -2.73
N ARG A 431 -2.42 1.53 -1.73
CA ARG A 431 -1.42 0.55 -1.35
C ARG A 431 -1.08 -0.20 -2.63
N PRO A 432 0.20 -0.45 -2.92
CA PRO A 432 0.56 -1.35 -3.99
C PRO A 432 -0.33 -2.58 -3.85
N ARG A 433 -0.98 -3.02 -4.92
CA ARG A 433 -1.89 -4.16 -4.84
C ARG A 433 -1.08 -5.36 -4.37
N PRO A 434 -1.40 -5.95 -3.24
CA PRO A 434 -0.58 -7.01 -2.67
C PRO A 434 -0.69 -8.27 -3.51
N PHE A 435 0.40 -9.02 -3.54
CA PHE A 435 0.48 -10.35 -4.12
C PHE A 435 -0.52 -11.30 -3.46
N SER A 436 -1.10 -12.21 -4.23
CA SER A 436 -1.84 -13.31 -3.64
C SER A 436 -0.88 -14.29 -2.93
N ARG A 437 -1.38 -14.94 -1.92
CA ARG A 437 -0.62 -15.69 -0.92
C ARG A 437 0.17 -16.84 -1.54
N ALA A 438 1.44 -16.95 -1.18
CA ALA A 438 2.14 -18.23 -1.26
C ALA A 438 1.44 -19.28 -0.40
N ARG A 439 1.09 -20.46 -0.96
CA ARG A 439 0.54 -21.60 -0.24
C ARG A 439 1.64 -22.50 0.29
#